data_32fa8d1c21bd6b1dd594b82dacdf50ea
#
_entry.id   32fa8d1c21bd6b1dd594b82dacdf50ea
#
_cell.length_a   1.000
_cell.length_b   1.000
_cell.length_c   1.000
_cell.angle_alpha   90.00
_cell.angle_beta   90.00
_cell.angle_gamma   90.00
#
_symmetry.space_group_name_H-M   'P 1'
#
loop_
_entity.id
_entity.type
_entity.pdbx_description
1 polymer ?
#
loop_
_entity_poly.entity_id
_entity_poly.type
_entity_poly.pdbx_seq_one_letter_code
_entity_poly.pdbx_strand_id
1 'polypeptide(L)'
;IDYPAFRESVRDFLHEALTPELRRAGELTTSVFSDFDAALAWQKKLHAQGWIAPDWPKEFGGPGWDIQQRAIFQEECKLANAPSVVMMGIQMLGPMLMHYGTEDQKHHYLPRMLSGEHIWCQGYSEPGAGSDLASLKTSAIRDGSDYLVTGTKIWTSMAQHANQIFCLVRTDKSVKPQAGISFLLIELDSPGTVSYTH
;
A
#
# COMPACT_ATOMS: atom_id res chain seq x y z
N ILE A 1 20.10 14.49 17.54
CA ILE A 1 20.20 14.08 16.12
C ILE A 1 20.78 15.27 15.35
N ASP A 2 21.81 15.01 14.52
CA ASP A 2 22.37 16.00 13.58
C ASP A 2 21.55 15.98 12.29
N TYR A 3 20.56 16.85 12.17
CA TYR A 3 19.69 16.91 10.99
C TYR A 3 20.41 17.39 9.71
N PRO A 4 21.36 18.36 9.76
CA PRO A 4 22.20 18.67 8.61
C PRO A 4 22.97 17.45 8.08
N ALA A 5 23.66 16.70 8.94
CA ALA A 5 24.35 15.49 8.52
C ALA A 5 23.39 14.40 7.98
N PHE A 6 22.21 14.26 8.58
CA PHE A 6 21.17 13.36 8.07
C PHE A 6 20.71 13.78 6.66
N ARG A 7 20.48 15.08 6.44
CA ARG A 7 20.11 15.61 5.11
C ARG A 7 21.16 15.27 4.04
N GLU A 8 22.44 15.47 4.36
CA GLU A 8 23.52 15.11 3.43
C GLU A 8 23.53 13.61 3.14
N SER A 9 23.36 12.76 4.14
CA SER A 9 23.28 11.29 3.93
C SER A 9 22.10 10.89 3.01
N VAL A 10 20.97 11.58 3.10
CA VAL A 10 19.84 11.38 2.19
C VAL A 10 20.18 11.82 0.77
N ARG A 11 20.83 12.98 0.60
CA ARG A 11 21.26 13.47 -0.71
C ARG A 11 22.27 12.55 -1.38
N ASP A 12 23.23 12.06 -0.64
CA ASP A 12 24.24 11.12 -1.12
C ASP A 12 23.59 9.84 -1.62
N PHE A 13 22.68 9.27 -0.84
CA PHE A 13 21.90 8.11 -1.25
C PHE A 13 21.07 8.39 -2.51
N LEU A 14 20.35 9.50 -2.58
CA LEU A 14 19.54 9.87 -3.75
C LEU A 14 20.40 10.08 -5.00
N HIS A 15 21.59 10.67 -4.84
CA HIS A 15 22.53 10.86 -5.94
C HIS A 15 22.99 9.52 -6.51
N GLU A 16 23.29 8.55 -5.66
CA GLU A 16 23.78 7.22 -6.03
C GLU A 16 22.64 6.30 -6.54
N ALA A 17 21.49 6.31 -5.89
CA ALA A 17 20.42 5.35 -6.12
C ALA A 17 19.49 5.73 -7.28
N LEU A 18 19.25 7.04 -7.53
CA LEU A 18 18.35 7.49 -8.59
C LEU A 18 19.05 7.50 -9.95
N THR A 19 18.67 6.54 -10.79
CA THR A 19 19.12 6.54 -12.20
C THR A 19 18.40 7.63 -13.01
N PRO A 20 18.92 8.02 -14.20
CA PRO A 20 18.24 8.97 -15.07
C PRO A 20 16.81 8.57 -15.42
N GLU A 21 16.54 7.27 -15.60
CA GLU A 21 15.22 6.72 -15.90
C GLU A 21 14.26 6.92 -14.73
N LEU A 22 14.70 6.64 -13.49
CA LEU A 22 13.89 6.86 -12.29
C LEU A 22 13.59 8.34 -12.07
N ARG A 23 14.56 9.22 -12.26
CA ARG A 23 14.35 10.67 -12.19
C ARG A 23 13.32 11.12 -13.24
N ARG A 24 13.46 10.62 -14.47
CA ARG A 24 12.52 10.93 -15.54
C ARG A 24 11.10 10.44 -15.23
N ALA A 25 10.94 9.25 -14.65
CA ALA A 25 9.64 8.76 -14.20
C ALA A 25 9.03 9.65 -13.11
N GLY A 26 9.84 10.12 -12.16
CA GLY A 26 9.40 11.05 -11.13
C GLY A 26 8.99 12.42 -11.71
N GLU A 27 9.75 12.99 -12.65
CA GLU A 27 9.43 14.23 -13.37
C GLU A 27 8.09 14.14 -14.13
N LEU A 28 7.80 12.99 -14.72
CA LEU A 28 6.59 12.76 -15.51
C LEU A 28 5.39 12.42 -14.64
N THR A 29 5.57 12.21 -13.34
CA THR A 29 4.48 11.87 -12.42
C THR A 29 3.59 13.09 -12.17
N THR A 30 2.38 13.06 -12.71
CA THR A 30 1.38 14.14 -12.59
C THR A 30 0.30 13.84 -11.53
N SER A 31 0.38 12.68 -10.89
CA SER A 31 -0.56 12.22 -9.88
C SER A 31 0.20 11.65 -8.66
N VAL A 32 -0.50 10.92 -7.80
CA VAL A 32 0.12 10.20 -6.67
C VAL A 32 0.80 8.90 -7.09
N PHE A 33 0.55 8.44 -8.32
CA PHE A 33 1.12 7.20 -8.87
C PHE A 33 2.14 7.53 -9.96
N SER A 34 3.36 7.05 -9.80
CA SER A 34 4.36 6.99 -10.87
C SER A 34 4.09 5.79 -11.79
N ASP A 35 4.83 5.72 -12.88
CA ASP A 35 4.93 4.48 -13.66
C ASP A 35 5.23 3.29 -12.74
N PHE A 36 4.53 2.16 -12.93
CA PHE A 36 4.58 1.03 -12.00
C PHE A 36 5.97 0.41 -11.91
N ASP A 37 6.63 0.19 -13.04
CA ASP A 37 7.95 -0.45 -13.06
C ASP A 37 8.99 0.43 -12.39
N ALA A 38 8.93 1.74 -12.62
CA ALA A 38 9.79 2.71 -11.96
C ALA A 38 9.49 2.80 -10.45
N ALA A 39 8.21 2.79 -10.05
CA ALA A 39 7.80 2.79 -8.66
C ALA A 39 8.32 1.55 -7.91
N LEU A 40 8.20 0.37 -8.51
CA LEU A 40 8.67 -0.89 -7.94
C LEU A 40 10.21 -0.97 -7.90
N ALA A 41 10.88 -0.51 -8.94
CA ALA A 41 12.34 -0.45 -8.96
C ALA A 41 12.88 0.49 -7.88
N TRP A 42 12.25 1.65 -7.70
CA TRP A 42 12.58 2.59 -6.64
C TRP A 42 12.31 2.01 -5.24
N GLN A 43 11.15 1.36 -5.06
CA GLN A 43 10.79 0.67 -3.82
C GLN A 43 11.87 -0.34 -3.40
N LYS A 44 12.37 -1.16 -4.34
CA LYS A 44 13.41 -2.14 -4.06
C LYS A 44 14.72 -1.50 -3.59
N LYS A 45 15.11 -0.34 -4.15
CA LYS A 45 16.29 0.41 -3.70
C LYS A 45 16.10 0.97 -2.29
N LEU A 46 14.94 1.55 -2.00
CA LEU A 46 14.59 2.03 -0.66
C LEU A 46 14.49 0.89 0.35
N HIS A 47 13.96 -0.26 -0.04
CA HIS A 47 13.90 -1.45 0.82
C HIS A 47 15.31 -1.95 1.18
N ALA A 48 16.21 -2.03 0.20
CA ALA A 48 17.61 -2.42 0.44
C ALA A 48 18.33 -1.47 1.40
N GLN A 49 17.99 -0.18 1.37
CA GLN A 49 18.52 0.84 2.28
C GLN A 49 17.83 0.85 3.66
N GLY A 50 16.69 0.16 3.81
CA GLY A 50 15.87 0.21 5.02
C GLY A 50 15.03 1.47 5.17
N TRP A 51 14.77 2.21 4.08
CA TRP A 51 14.10 3.51 4.08
C TRP A 51 12.74 3.54 3.40
N ILE A 52 12.23 2.36 2.99
CA ILE A 52 10.99 2.25 2.20
C ILE A 52 9.74 2.70 2.97
N ALA A 53 9.71 2.52 4.27
CA ALA A 53 8.59 2.87 5.13
C ALA A 53 9.04 3.86 6.23
N PRO A 54 9.26 5.14 5.87
CA PRO A 54 9.82 6.16 6.77
C PRO A 54 8.97 6.40 8.02
N ASP A 55 7.66 6.11 7.94
CA ASP A 55 6.70 6.29 9.03
C ASP A 55 6.56 5.07 9.95
N TRP A 56 7.14 3.93 9.57
CA TRP A 56 6.99 2.71 10.33
C TRP A 56 7.98 2.61 11.50
N PRO A 57 7.55 2.00 12.64
CA PRO A 57 8.44 1.62 13.72
C PRO A 57 9.51 0.62 13.26
N LYS A 58 10.65 0.61 13.95
CA LYS A 58 11.78 -0.31 13.67
C LYS A 58 11.36 -1.78 13.74
N GLU A 59 10.53 -2.13 14.69
CA GLU A 59 10.03 -3.49 14.91
C GLU A 59 9.29 -4.08 13.71
N PHE A 60 8.73 -3.21 12.84
CA PHE A 60 8.03 -3.61 11.62
C PHE A 60 8.82 -3.32 10.33
N GLY A 61 10.12 -3.04 10.45
CA GLY A 61 11.01 -2.84 9.30
C GLY A 61 11.12 -1.40 8.81
N GLY A 62 10.57 -0.42 9.55
CA GLY A 62 10.81 1.00 9.30
C GLY A 62 12.13 1.47 9.91
N PRO A 63 12.66 2.63 9.49
CA PRO A 63 13.89 3.21 10.03
C PRO A 63 13.72 3.77 11.45
N GLY A 64 12.47 3.95 11.93
CA GLY A 64 12.17 4.53 13.22
C GLY A 64 12.57 6.00 13.32
N TRP A 65 12.43 6.74 12.23
CA TRP A 65 12.75 8.16 12.16
C TRP A 65 11.78 9.04 12.93
N ASP A 66 12.29 10.12 13.50
CA ASP A 66 11.44 11.17 14.03
C ASP A 66 10.77 11.98 12.92
N ILE A 67 9.86 12.88 13.30
CA ILE A 67 9.08 13.67 12.35
C ILE A 67 9.97 14.59 11.48
N GLN A 68 11.07 15.10 12.03
CA GLN A 68 11.99 15.95 11.32
C GLN A 68 12.78 15.18 10.26
N GLN A 69 13.26 13.98 10.61
CA GLN A 69 13.95 13.10 9.65
C GLN A 69 13.03 12.70 8.50
N ARG A 70 11.77 12.34 8.80
CA ARG A 70 10.76 12.03 7.78
C ARG A 70 10.50 13.21 6.84
N ALA A 71 10.35 14.41 7.40
CA ALA A 71 10.17 15.62 6.61
C ALA A 71 11.36 15.89 5.68
N ILE A 72 12.59 15.78 6.20
CA ILE A 72 13.83 15.94 5.40
C ILE A 72 13.86 14.91 4.27
N PHE A 73 13.60 13.64 4.55
CA PHE A 73 13.61 12.59 3.54
C PHE A 73 12.59 12.84 2.43
N GLN A 74 11.35 13.19 2.78
CA GLN A 74 10.30 13.48 1.80
C GLN A 74 10.63 14.70 0.95
N GLU A 75 11.16 15.76 1.56
CA GLU A 75 11.61 16.96 0.84
C GLU A 75 12.72 16.65 -0.17
N GLU A 76 13.78 15.96 0.28
CA GLU A 76 14.91 15.62 -0.59
C GLU A 76 14.51 14.66 -1.72
N CYS A 77 13.66 13.67 -1.45
CA CYS A 77 13.09 12.81 -2.50
C CYS A 77 12.34 13.62 -3.55
N LYS A 78 11.52 14.59 -3.13
CA LYS A 78 10.75 15.44 -4.03
C LYS A 78 11.66 16.34 -4.86
N LEU A 79 12.65 16.97 -4.25
CA LEU A 79 13.64 17.82 -4.95
C LEU A 79 14.49 17.04 -5.94
N ALA A 80 14.76 15.76 -5.65
CA ALA A 80 15.52 14.89 -6.53
C ALA A 80 14.68 14.24 -7.65
N ASN A 81 13.38 14.52 -7.73
CA ASN A 81 12.43 13.87 -8.63
C ASN A 81 12.41 12.35 -8.47
N ALA A 82 12.46 11.85 -7.23
CA ALA A 82 12.27 10.43 -6.99
C ALA A 82 10.83 10.02 -7.33
N PRO A 83 10.61 8.85 -7.99
CA PRO A 83 9.25 8.35 -8.22
C PRO A 83 8.57 8.02 -6.90
N SER A 84 7.23 8.03 -6.88
CA SER A 84 6.49 7.47 -5.76
C SER A 84 6.66 5.95 -5.70
N VAL A 85 6.59 5.40 -4.50
CA VAL A 85 6.61 3.94 -4.29
C VAL A 85 5.23 3.33 -4.51
N VAL A 86 5.13 1.99 -4.52
CA VAL A 86 3.83 1.30 -4.55
C VAL A 86 3.18 1.41 -3.17
N MET A 87 2.36 2.45 -3.01
CA MET A 87 1.98 2.99 -1.70
C MET A 87 0.86 2.24 -0.96
N MET A 88 -0.05 1.54 -1.68
CA MET A 88 -1.30 1.03 -1.07
C MET A 88 -1.04 0.09 0.11
N GLY A 89 -0.10 -0.84 -0.02
CA GLY A 89 0.30 -1.72 1.09
C GLY A 89 0.97 -0.94 2.21
N ILE A 90 1.98 -0.15 1.90
CA ILE A 90 2.86 0.49 2.88
C ILE A 90 2.15 1.61 3.66
N GLN A 91 1.40 2.48 2.96
CA GLN A 91 0.82 3.68 3.58
C GLN A 91 -0.60 3.46 4.12
N MET A 92 -1.35 2.49 3.58
CA MET A 92 -2.74 2.25 3.98
C MET A 92 -2.90 0.97 4.80
N LEU A 93 -2.53 -0.18 4.23
CA LEU A 93 -2.77 -1.47 4.88
C LEU A 93 -1.78 -1.74 6.02
N GLY A 94 -0.50 -1.40 5.85
CA GLY A 94 0.54 -1.67 6.83
C GLY A 94 0.23 -1.08 8.22
N PRO A 95 -0.07 0.22 8.34
CA PRO A 95 -0.46 0.83 9.63
C PRO A 95 -1.67 0.16 10.27
N MET A 96 -2.66 -0.24 9.47
CA MET A 96 -3.84 -0.95 9.96
C MET A 96 -3.47 -2.35 10.49
N LEU A 97 -2.63 -3.10 9.77
CA LEU A 97 -2.16 -4.41 10.21
C LEU A 97 -1.28 -4.33 11.46
N MET A 98 -0.40 -3.34 11.56
CA MET A 98 0.41 -3.13 12.77
C MET A 98 -0.46 -2.94 14.01
N HIS A 99 -1.62 -2.30 13.86
CA HIS A 99 -2.52 -2.01 14.97
C HIS A 99 -3.52 -3.13 15.26
N TYR A 100 -4.13 -3.74 14.22
CA TYR A 100 -5.25 -4.67 14.36
C TYR A 100 -4.93 -6.11 13.94
N GLY A 101 -3.85 -6.33 13.22
CA GLY A 101 -3.49 -7.66 12.71
C GLY A 101 -3.03 -8.60 13.82
N THR A 102 -3.25 -9.90 13.61
CA THR A 102 -2.60 -10.93 14.43
C THR A 102 -1.09 -10.95 14.17
N GLU A 103 -0.31 -11.54 15.07
CA GLU A 103 1.13 -11.66 14.87
C GLU A 103 1.47 -12.45 13.60
N ASP A 104 0.71 -13.50 13.28
CA ASP A 104 0.89 -14.27 12.04
C ASP A 104 0.65 -13.40 10.80
N GLN A 105 -0.40 -12.56 10.82
CA GLN A 105 -0.67 -11.63 9.73
C GLN A 105 0.45 -10.59 9.58
N LYS A 106 0.94 -10.02 10.67
CA LYS A 106 2.05 -9.07 10.66
C LYS A 106 3.32 -9.70 10.08
N HIS A 107 3.71 -10.88 10.56
CA HIS A 107 4.88 -11.60 10.09
C HIS A 107 4.75 -12.03 8.61
N HIS A 108 3.55 -12.36 8.16
CA HIS A 108 3.32 -12.77 6.78
C HIS A 108 3.32 -11.59 5.82
N TYR A 109 2.55 -10.54 6.11
CA TYR A 109 2.27 -9.48 5.14
C TYR A 109 3.26 -8.32 5.16
N LEU A 110 3.69 -7.84 6.35
CA LEU A 110 4.47 -6.61 6.42
C LEU A 110 5.82 -6.69 5.69
N PRO A 111 6.63 -7.75 5.84
CA PRO A 111 7.90 -7.85 5.09
C PRO A 111 7.69 -7.93 3.57
N ARG A 112 6.62 -8.59 3.11
CA ARG A 112 6.31 -8.75 1.70
C ARG A 112 5.80 -7.46 1.06
N MET A 113 5.14 -6.58 1.84
CA MET A 113 4.81 -5.23 1.39
C MET A 113 6.06 -4.38 1.18
N LEU A 114 7.01 -4.44 2.11
CA LEU A 114 8.25 -3.66 2.04
C LEU A 114 9.12 -4.09 0.85
N SER A 115 9.25 -5.39 0.64
CA SER A 115 10.05 -5.95 -0.48
C SER A 115 9.42 -5.73 -1.86
N GLY A 116 8.11 -5.47 -1.93
CA GLY A 116 7.37 -5.41 -3.18
C GLY A 116 6.97 -6.79 -3.74
N GLU A 117 7.02 -7.85 -2.93
CA GLU A 117 6.47 -9.17 -3.26
C GLU A 117 4.93 -9.13 -3.28
N HIS A 118 4.35 -8.48 -2.27
CA HIS A 118 2.92 -8.23 -2.21
C HIS A 118 2.59 -6.81 -2.69
N ILE A 119 1.96 -6.74 -3.84
CA ILE A 119 1.45 -5.50 -4.43
C ILE A 119 -0.05 -5.44 -4.13
N TRP A 120 -0.45 -4.41 -3.42
CA TRP A 120 -1.82 -4.26 -2.90
C TRP A 120 -2.63 -3.26 -3.70
N CYS A 121 -3.91 -3.56 -3.89
CA CYS A 121 -4.92 -2.60 -4.30
C CYS A 121 -6.07 -2.54 -3.28
N GLN A 122 -6.91 -1.50 -3.40
CA GLN A 122 -7.99 -1.21 -2.46
C GLN A 122 -9.36 -1.54 -3.04
N GLY A 123 -10.09 -2.44 -2.42
CA GLY A 123 -11.45 -2.84 -2.80
C GLY A 123 -12.52 -2.23 -1.89
N TYR A 124 -12.79 -0.91 -2.03
CA TYR A 124 -13.77 -0.21 -1.21
C TYR A 124 -15.04 0.09 -2.00
N SER A 125 -14.96 1.01 -2.97
CA SER A 125 -16.09 1.52 -3.72
C SER A 125 -16.77 0.45 -4.57
N GLU A 126 -18.09 0.60 -4.74
CA GLU A 126 -18.92 -0.23 -5.60
C GLU A 126 -19.74 0.67 -6.53
N PRO A 127 -20.36 0.15 -7.61
CA PRO A 127 -21.21 0.95 -8.48
C PRO A 127 -22.32 1.72 -7.75
N GLY A 128 -22.81 1.19 -6.62
CA GLY A 128 -23.84 1.83 -5.79
C GLY A 128 -23.35 2.31 -4.42
N ALA A 129 -22.05 2.30 -4.14
CA ALA A 129 -21.50 2.67 -2.83
C ALA A 129 -20.14 3.36 -2.98
N GLY A 130 -20.16 4.68 -2.99
CA GLY A 130 -18.96 5.53 -3.04
C GLY A 130 -18.85 6.34 -1.75
N SER A 131 -19.34 7.59 -1.73
CA SER A 131 -19.34 8.44 -0.54
C SER A 131 -20.15 7.82 0.62
N ASP A 132 -21.27 7.19 0.32
CA ASP A 132 -21.97 6.31 1.28
C ASP A 132 -21.38 4.89 1.23
N LEU A 133 -20.15 4.75 1.71
CA LEU A 133 -19.43 3.46 1.70
C LEU A 133 -20.12 2.40 2.55
N ALA A 134 -20.84 2.80 3.60
CA ALA A 134 -21.58 1.88 4.46
C ALA A 134 -22.70 1.13 3.73
N SER A 135 -23.13 1.61 2.57
CA SER A 135 -24.15 0.94 1.72
C SER A 135 -23.59 -0.17 0.84
N LEU A 136 -22.29 -0.51 0.94
CA LEU A 136 -21.66 -1.58 0.16
C LEU A 136 -22.41 -2.91 0.27
N LYS A 137 -22.44 -3.65 -0.84
CA LYS A 137 -23.21 -4.89 -1.00
C LYS A 137 -22.35 -6.13 -1.24
N THR A 138 -21.07 -5.99 -1.60
CA THR A 138 -20.17 -7.13 -1.72
C THR A 138 -20.24 -7.92 -0.43
N SER A 139 -20.71 -9.16 -0.53
CA SER A 139 -20.97 -10.02 0.63
C SER A 139 -19.85 -11.04 0.82
N ALA A 140 -19.59 -11.41 2.05
CA ALA A 140 -18.74 -12.54 2.39
C ALA A 140 -19.52 -13.47 3.34
N ILE A 141 -19.77 -14.69 2.88
CA ILE A 141 -20.49 -15.71 3.63
C ILE A 141 -19.48 -16.76 4.05
N ARG A 142 -19.47 -17.11 5.33
CA ARG A 142 -18.55 -18.11 5.86
C ARG A 142 -18.87 -19.48 5.28
N ASP A 143 -17.83 -20.14 4.77
CA ASP A 143 -17.87 -21.52 4.26
C ASP A 143 -16.73 -22.32 4.89
N GLY A 144 -17.02 -23.00 5.99
CA GLY A 144 -16.00 -23.68 6.78
C GLY A 144 -14.99 -22.73 7.40
N SER A 145 -13.73 -22.89 7.04
CA SER A 145 -12.61 -21.99 7.42
C SER A 145 -12.51 -20.75 6.55
N ASP A 146 -13.17 -20.75 5.38
CA ASP A 146 -13.02 -19.75 4.33
C ASP A 146 -14.23 -18.83 4.24
N TYR A 147 -14.19 -17.90 3.27
CA TYR A 147 -15.32 -17.05 2.92
C TYR A 147 -15.62 -17.13 1.42
N LEU A 148 -16.89 -17.34 1.08
CA LEU A 148 -17.38 -17.10 -0.26
C LEU A 148 -17.70 -15.62 -0.43
N VAL A 149 -16.90 -14.92 -1.24
CA VAL A 149 -17.05 -13.48 -1.50
C VAL A 149 -17.77 -13.28 -2.83
N THR A 150 -18.83 -12.47 -2.84
CA THR A 150 -19.61 -12.17 -4.05
C THR A 150 -19.92 -10.68 -4.12
N GLY A 151 -19.50 -10.03 -5.20
CA GLY A 151 -19.75 -8.60 -5.44
C GLY A 151 -18.83 -8.02 -6.51
N THR A 152 -18.94 -6.71 -6.70
CA THR A 152 -18.15 -5.96 -7.68
C THR A 152 -17.61 -4.69 -7.04
N LYS A 153 -16.30 -4.47 -7.14
CA LYS A 153 -15.63 -3.25 -6.74
C LYS A 153 -15.28 -2.41 -7.97
N ILE A 154 -15.25 -1.08 -7.80
CA ILE A 154 -14.88 -0.15 -8.86
C ILE A 154 -13.82 0.84 -8.35
N TRP A 155 -13.19 1.55 -9.28
CA TRP A 155 -12.13 2.53 -8.99
C TRP A 155 -10.96 1.93 -8.21
N THR A 156 -10.68 0.65 -8.46
CA THR A 156 -9.62 -0.11 -7.81
C THR A 156 -8.28 0.20 -8.49
N SER A 157 -7.73 1.36 -8.15
CA SER A 157 -6.45 1.82 -8.72
C SER A 157 -5.36 0.79 -8.50
N MET A 158 -4.52 0.58 -9.52
CA MET A 158 -3.40 -0.35 -9.53
C MET A 158 -3.78 -1.83 -9.52
N ALA A 159 -5.07 -2.20 -9.64
CA ALA A 159 -5.51 -3.60 -9.63
C ALA A 159 -4.85 -4.45 -10.73
N GLN A 160 -4.54 -3.85 -11.90
CA GLN A 160 -3.85 -4.53 -13.01
C GLN A 160 -2.41 -4.97 -12.69
N HIS A 161 -1.81 -4.41 -11.64
CA HIS A 161 -0.45 -4.72 -11.18
C HIS A 161 -0.44 -5.44 -9.82
N ALA A 162 -1.59 -5.46 -9.14
CA ALA A 162 -1.69 -6.03 -7.80
C ALA A 162 -1.82 -7.56 -7.85
N ASN A 163 -1.28 -8.22 -6.83
CA ASN A 163 -1.51 -9.64 -6.55
C ASN A 163 -2.31 -9.84 -5.25
N GLN A 164 -2.61 -8.75 -4.54
CA GLN A 164 -3.34 -8.76 -3.29
C GLN A 164 -4.36 -7.61 -3.27
N ILE A 165 -5.50 -7.81 -2.62
CA ILE A 165 -6.49 -6.76 -2.39
C ILE A 165 -6.93 -6.73 -0.92
N PHE A 166 -6.99 -5.55 -0.33
CA PHE A 166 -7.71 -5.37 0.93
C PHE A 166 -9.12 -4.85 0.64
N CYS A 167 -10.10 -5.59 1.10
CA CYS A 167 -11.47 -5.46 0.64
C CYS A 167 -12.46 -5.27 1.79
N LEU A 168 -13.34 -4.26 1.68
CA LEU A 168 -14.49 -4.14 2.57
C LEU A 168 -15.66 -4.97 2.05
N VAL A 169 -16.20 -5.82 2.90
CA VAL A 169 -17.27 -6.76 2.57
C VAL A 169 -18.37 -6.75 3.63
N ARG A 170 -19.58 -7.14 3.25
CA ARG A 170 -20.73 -7.32 4.15
C ARG A 170 -20.75 -8.73 4.69
N THR A 171 -20.45 -8.88 5.98
CA THR A 171 -20.53 -10.17 6.69
C THR A 171 -21.79 -10.31 7.54
N ASP A 172 -22.41 -9.19 7.95
CA ASP A 172 -23.65 -9.20 8.72
C ASP A 172 -24.65 -8.16 8.15
N LYS A 173 -25.87 -8.60 7.89
CA LYS A 173 -26.99 -7.78 7.41
C LYS A 173 -28.01 -7.50 8.49
N SER A 174 -27.89 -8.10 9.69
CA SER A 174 -28.84 -7.97 10.80
C SER A 174 -28.59 -6.76 11.69
N VAL A 175 -27.43 -6.12 11.54
CA VAL A 175 -26.98 -4.97 12.34
C VAL A 175 -26.98 -3.68 11.51
N LYS A 176 -26.65 -2.55 12.16
CA LYS A 176 -26.46 -1.28 11.44
C LYS A 176 -25.42 -1.44 10.32
N PRO A 177 -25.61 -0.78 9.16
CA PRO A 177 -24.72 -0.97 7.98
C PRO A 177 -23.23 -0.92 8.30
N GLN A 178 -22.79 0.05 9.08
CA GLN A 178 -21.37 0.23 9.46
C GLN A 178 -20.83 -0.93 10.31
N ALA A 179 -21.68 -1.50 11.19
CA ALA A 179 -21.28 -2.57 12.09
C ALA A 179 -21.21 -3.95 11.42
N GLY A 180 -21.84 -4.10 10.25
CA GLY A 180 -21.87 -5.36 9.49
C GLY A 180 -20.80 -5.48 8.42
N ILE A 181 -19.79 -4.60 8.43
CA ILE A 181 -18.69 -4.60 7.47
C ILE A 181 -17.47 -5.27 8.11
N SER A 182 -16.85 -6.15 7.35
CA SER A 182 -15.55 -6.75 7.67
C SER A 182 -14.49 -6.36 6.64
N PHE A 183 -13.24 -6.42 7.08
CA PHE A 183 -12.07 -6.14 6.26
C PHE A 183 -11.36 -7.45 5.93
N LEU A 184 -11.30 -7.82 4.67
CA LEU A 184 -10.64 -9.04 4.21
C LEU A 184 -9.39 -8.74 3.42
N LEU A 185 -8.40 -9.61 3.57
CA LEU A 185 -7.20 -9.67 2.75
C LEU A 185 -7.37 -10.84 1.78
N ILE A 186 -7.33 -10.58 0.49
CA ILE A 186 -7.66 -11.58 -0.53
C ILE A 186 -6.54 -11.59 -1.57
N GLU A 187 -6.11 -12.78 -1.95
CA GLU A 187 -5.21 -12.99 -3.09
C GLU A 187 -6.00 -12.83 -4.39
N LEU A 188 -5.46 -12.04 -5.34
CA LEU A 188 -6.17 -11.75 -6.59
C LEU A 188 -6.16 -12.91 -7.59
N ASP A 189 -5.36 -13.95 -7.36
CA ASP A 189 -5.40 -15.20 -8.10
C ASP A 189 -6.40 -16.22 -7.54
N SER A 190 -7.14 -15.84 -6.48
CA SER A 190 -8.20 -16.67 -5.91
C SER A 190 -9.23 -17.04 -6.99
N PRO A 191 -9.74 -18.30 -7.03
CA PRO A 191 -10.72 -18.73 -8.01
C PRO A 191 -11.95 -17.83 -8.06
N GLY A 192 -12.34 -17.39 -9.27
CA GLY A 192 -13.50 -16.50 -9.48
C GLY A 192 -13.19 -15.02 -9.36
N THR A 193 -11.97 -14.63 -9.01
CA THR A 193 -11.56 -13.22 -9.02
C THR A 193 -11.24 -12.79 -10.45
N VAL A 194 -11.84 -11.68 -10.90
CA VAL A 194 -11.62 -11.09 -12.21
C VAL A 194 -11.44 -9.58 -12.09
N SER A 195 -10.41 -9.04 -12.75
CA SER A 195 -10.17 -7.61 -12.84
C SER A 195 -10.23 -7.17 -14.31
N TYR A 196 -10.92 -6.06 -14.57
CA TYR A 196 -11.01 -5.45 -15.91
C TYR A 196 -10.42 -4.05 -15.87
N THR A 197 -9.59 -3.75 -16.87
CA THR A 197 -9.28 -2.38 -17.29
C THR A 197 -10.01 -2.14 -18.60
N HIS A 198 -10.74 -1.03 -18.69
CA HIS A 198 -11.48 -0.67 -19.90
C HIS A 198 -10.55 -0.33 -21.05
#